data_d27cc4df0dadacabe8b95e3fa6b2d048
#
_entry.id   d27cc4df0dadacabe8b95e3fa6b2d048
#
_cell.length_a   1.000
_cell.length_b   1.000
_cell.length_c   1.000
_cell.angle_alpha   90.00
_cell.angle_beta   90.00
_cell.angle_gamma   90.00
#
_symmetry.space_group_name_H-M   'P 1'
#
loop_
_entity.id
_entity.type
_entity.pdbx_description
1 polymer ?
#
loop_
_entity_poly.entity_id
_entity_poly.type
_entity_poly.pdbx_seq_one_letter_code
_entity_poly.pdbx_strand_id
1 'polypeptide(L)'
;QAFAQQRPQYSQYMVNNFLLNPALSGIEDYADIRVSTRQQWVGLDGAPVTYYATAHMPLNKGAASTKYAKALAHHGAGIIFHTDKTGPLRRTGLSGTYAYHLPLTRTINASAGVAAGVIRNSINSADLQFTNPSDPLVGGGAINQNVLDLTLGFWVYSRNFSVGISGAQLLKNAGTFRSSENNNVTLDLQRHYFVTGSYRFSPFESIDIIPSVMLKLADPSPLAMDFNLRALYDERFWVGASYRHDDALVGMVGVYVSPLLDISYSYDATTSNLNRVSAGTHEVVVGFKLLNDRRIICPQWVW
;
A
#
# COMPACT_ATOMS: atom_id res chain seq x y z
N GLN A 1 8.41 -1.23 -25.35
CA GLN A 1 8.46 -0.04 -24.50
C GLN A 1 8.26 -0.50 -23.07
N ALA A 2 9.31 -0.45 -22.25
CA ALA A 2 9.21 -0.70 -20.83
C ALA A 2 8.60 0.55 -20.18
N PHE A 3 7.32 0.50 -19.81
CA PHE A 3 6.71 1.53 -18.99
C PHE A 3 7.23 1.35 -17.56
N ALA A 4 8.10 2.24 -17.12
CA ALA A 4 8.61 2.23 -15.75
C ALA A 4 7.44 2.43 -14.76
N GLN A 5 7.22 1.46 -13.88
CA GLN A 5 6.22 1.59 -12.82
C GLN A 5 6.61 2.74 -11.90
N GLN A 6 5.76 3.77 -11.84
CA GLN A 6 6.05 4.97 -11.05
C GLN A 6 5.68 4.82 -9.56
N ARG A 7 4.91 3.81 -9.17
CA ARG A 7 4.51 3.54 -7.79
C ARG A 7 4.86 2.10 -7.42
N PRO A 8 5.43 1.85 -6.22
CA PRO A 8 5.71 0.51 -5.74
C PRO A 8 4.46 -0.36 -5.75
N GLN A 9 4.64 -1.64 -6.07
CA GLN A 9 3.59 -2.64 -6.04
C GLN A 9 3.73 -3.47 -4.77
N TYR A 10 2.62 -3.72 -4.08
CA TYR A 10 2.59 -4.46 -2.83
C TYR A 10 1.83 -5.77 -3.04
N SER A 11 2.41 -6.90 -2.64
CA SER A 11 1.75 -8.21 -2.79
C SER A 11 0.71 -8.42 -1.71
N GLN A 12 0.95 -7.88 -0.52
CA GLN A 12 0.08 -8.01 0.63
C GLN A 12 -0.79 -6.76 0.86
N TYR A 13 -1.26 -6.09 -0.22
CA TYR A 13 -2.08 -4.89 -0.07
C TYR A 13 -3.35 -5.13 0.77
N MET A 14 -3.91 -6.35 0.74
CA MET A 14 -5.08 -6.69 1.56
C MET A 14 -4.77 -6.67 3.07
N VAL A 15 -3.51 -6.85 3.46
CA VAL A 15 -3.08 -6.72 4.87
C VAL A 15 -2.96 -5.25 5.26
N ASN A 16 -2.64 -4.36 4.31
CA ASN A 16 -2.48 -2.93 4.56
C ASN A 16 -3.10 -2.08 3.44
N ASN A 17 -4.42 -2.13 3.30
CA ASN A 17 -5.17 -1.31 2.35
C ASN A 17 -5.01 0.21 2.59
N PHE A 18 -4.58 0.62 3.78
CA PHE A 18 -4.32 2.01 4.14
C PHE A 18 -3.24 2.66 3.26
N LEU A 19 -2.26 1.89 2.77
CA LEU A 19 -1.28 2.36 1.79
C LEU A 19 -1.90 2.86 0.48
N LEU A 20 -3.05 2.30 0.10
CA LEU A 20 -3.73 2.59 -1.16
C LEU A 20 -4.85 3.61 -0.99
N ASN A 21 -5.47 3.67 0.19
CA ASN A 21 -6.66 4.47 0.43
C ASN A 21 -6.63 5.17 1.79
N PRO A 22 -6.48 6.50 1.84
CA PRO A 22 -6.41 7.25 3.09
C PRO A 22 -7.73 7.27 3.88
N ALA A 23 -8.86 6.88 3.27
CA ALA A 23 -10.13 6.75 3.97
C ALA A 23 -10.13 5.66 5.06
N LEU A 24 -9.09 4.84 5.13
CA LEU A 24 -8.89 3.82 6.16
C LEU A 24 -8.18 4.34 7.42
N SER A 25 -7.74 5.60 7.44
CA SER A 25 -7.11 6.19 8.63
C SER A 25 -8.03 6.09 9.85
N GLY A 26 -7.60 5.36 10.89
CA GLY A 26 -8.36 5.23 12.13
C GLY A 26 -9.62 4.36 12.04
N ILE A 27 -9.71 3.47 11.05
CA ILE A 27 -10.88 2.58 10.87
C ILE A 27 -11.04 1.59 12.02
N GLU A 28 -9.93 1.09 12.58
CA GLU A 28 -9.92 0.17 13.70
C GLU A 28 -10.03 0.89 15.06
N ASP A 29 -10.26 0.15 16.14
CA ASP A 29 -10.40 0.69 17.50
C ASP A 29 -9.05 0.86 18.23
N TYR A 30 -7.95 0.69 17.54
CA TYR A 30 -6.57 0.76 18.05
C TYR A 30 -5.68 1.55 17.10
N ALA A 31 -4.48 1.89 17.55
CA ALA A 31 -3.44 2.42 16.68
C ALA A 31 -2.78 1.24 15.92
N ASP A 32 -2.95 1.21 14.61
CA ASP A 32 -2.35 0.20 13.72
C ASP A 32 -1.04 0.77 13.15
N ILE A 33 0.07 0.07 13.41
CA ILE A 33 1.39 0.39 12.90
C ILE A 33 1.87 -0.81 12.09
N ARG A 34 2.25 -0.59 10.84
CA ARG A 34 2.77 -1.65 9.97
C ARG A 34 4.10 -1.25 9.36
N VAL A 35 5.03 -2.19 9.36
CA VAL A 35 6.32 -2.07 8.68
C VAL A 35 6.49 -3.24 7.73
N SER A 36 7.07 -2.97 6.57
CA SER A 36 7.30 -4.02 5.57
C SER A 36 8.61 -3.82 4.83
N THR A 37 9.14 -4.95 4.37
CA THR A 37 10.21 -5.02 3.38
C THR A 37 9.77 -5.92 2.24
N ARG A 38 10.03 -5.46 1.01
CA ARG A 38 9.77 -6.19 -0.22
C ARG A 38 11.03 -6.21 -1.07
N GLN A 39 11.48 -7.39 -1.44
CA GLN A 39 12.59 -7.63 -2.36
C GLN A 39 12.04 -8.25 -3.63
N GLN A 40 11.96 -7.47 -4.69
CA GLN A 40 11.39 -7.90 -5.96
C GLN A 40 12.48 -8.49 -6.85
N TRP A 41 12.16 -9.58 -7.59
CA TRP A 41 13.05 -10.22 -8.56
C TRP A 41 14.45 -10.52 -8.01
N VAL A 42 14.50 -11.23 -6.88
CA VAL A 42 15.74 -11.61 -6.21
C VAL A 42 16.70 -12.30 -7.19
N GLY A 43 17.97 -11.89 -7.17
CA GLY A 43 19.01 -12.37 -8.07
C GLY A 43 19.31 -11.45 -9.26
N LEU A 44 18.48 -10.43 -9.52
CA LEU A 44 18.75 -9.42 -10.55
C LEU A 44 19.50 -8.23 -9.96
N ASP A 45 20.56 -7.80 -10.63
CA ASP A 45 21.25 -6.56 -10.26
C ASP A 45 20.34 -5.35 -10.46
N GLY A 46 20.31 -4.46 -9.45
CA GLY A 46 19.43 -3.30 -9.48
C GLY A 46 17.95 -3.57 -9.30
N ALA A 47 17.58 -4.80 -8.91
CA ALA A 47 16.20 -5.16 -8.63
C ALA A 47 15.54 -4.25 -7.57
N PRO A 48 14.21 -4.01 -7.67
CA PRO A 48 13.52 -3.13 -6.74
C PRO A 48 13.53 -3.66 -5.30
N VAL A 49 13.86 -2.78 -4.36
CA VAL A 49 13.75 -3.01 -2.92
C VAL A 49 12.89 -1.90 -2.33
N THR A 50 11.77 -2.30 -1.75
CA THR A 50 10.79 -1.38 -1.17
C THR A 50 10.69 -1.59 0.33
N TYR A 51 10.67 -0.50 1.09
CA TYR A 51 10.32 -0.48 2.51
C TYR A 51 9.15 0.46 2.70
N TYR A 52 8.24 0.12 3.59
CA TYR A 52 7.24 1.06 4.06
C TYR A 52 7.01 0.95 5.56
N ALA A 53 6.56 2.06 6.12
CA ALA A 53 6.03 2.14 7.47
C ALA A 53 4.74 2.95 7.43
N THR A 54 3.68 2.44 8.04
CA THR A 54 2.41 3.13 8.18
C THR A 54 1.99 3.14 9.63
N ALA A 55 1.35 4.22 10.05
CA ALA A 55 0.72 4.31 11.36
C ALA A 55 -0.58 5.10 11.24
N HIS A 56 -1.66 4.58 11.77
CA HIS A 56 -2.91 5.33 11.87
C HIS A 56 -3.69 4.96 13.12
N MET A 57 -4.51 5.90 13.60
CA MET A 57 -5.32 5.70 14.78
C MET A 57 -6.62 6.49 14.71
N PRO A 58 -7.68 6.04 15.38
CA PRO A 58 -8.89 6.84 15.54
C PRO A 58 -8.63 8.02 16.49
N LEU A 59 -9.18 9.16 16.13
CA LEU A 59 -9.29 10.32 16.99
C LEU A 59 -10.73 10.37 17.53
N ASN A 60 -10.94 10.62 18.81
CA ASN A 60 -12.27 10.78 19.42
C ASN A 60 -13.21 9.56 19.25
N LYS A 61 -12.70 8.36 19.15
CA LYS A 61 -13.51 7.16 19.35
C LYS A 61 -13.82 7.06 20.84
N GLY A 62 -14.93 7.67 21.27
CA GLY A 62 -15.37 7.62 22.68
C GLY A 62 -15.57 6.18 23.13
N ALA A 63 -15.29 5.92 24.41
CA ALA A 63 -15.39 4.63 25.08
C ALA A 63 -16.79 3.97 25.07
N ALA A 64 -17.77 4.56 24.44
CA ALA A 64 -19.17 4.17 24.47
C ALA A 64 -19.60 3.39 23.22
N SER A 65 -18.99 2.25 22.97
CA SER A 65 -19.67 1.23 22.19
C SER A 65 -20.13 0.10 23.08
N THR A 66 -21.18 0.32 23.82
CA THR A 66 -21.98 -0.80 24.36
C THR A 66 -22.56 -1.58 23.17
N LYS A 67 -22.74 -2.87 23.30
CA LYS A 67 -23.22 -3.82 22.27
C LYS A 67 -24.50 -3.37 21.52
N TYR A 68 -25.14 -2.30 21.97
CA TYR A 68 -26.39 -1.73 21.46
C TYR A 68 -26.29 -0.25 21.05
N ALA A 69 -25.14 0.41 21.24
CA ALA A 69 -24.99 1.82 20.84
C ALA A 69 -24.73 1.90 19.33
N LYS A 70 -25.39 2.85 18.65
CA LYS A 70 -25.11 3.22 17.26
C LYS A 70 -23.63 3.65 17.20
N ALA A 71 -22.89 3.12 16.22
CA ALA A 71 -21.52 3.58 15.97
C ALA A 71 -21.55 5.12 15.84
N LEU A 72 -20.65 5.79 16.52
CA LEU A 72 -20.53 7.25 16.42
C LEU A 72 -19.61 7.60 15.26
N ALA A 73 -19.92 8.71 14.61
CA ALA A 73 -18.98 9.29 13.65
C ALA A 73 -17.68 9.63 14.37
N HIS A 74 -16.56 9.33 13.72
CA HIS A 74 -15.24 9.59 14.30
C HIS A 74 -14.24 10.03 13.23
N HIS A 75 -13.16 10.60 13.69
CA HIS A 75 -12.05 11.05 12.87
C HIS A 75 -10.90 10.05 12.99
N GLY A 76 -10.10 9.94 11.94
CA GLY A 76 -8.88 9.17 11.93
C GLY A 76 -7.72 9.99 11.40
N ALA A 77 -6.54 9.77 11.92
CA ALA A 77 -5.32 10.36 11.42
C ALA A 77 -4.22 9.30 11.28
N GLY A 78 -3.27 9.57 10.40
CA GLY A 78 -2.17 8.64 10.19
C GLY A 78 -1.03 9.25 9.40
N ILE A 79 -0.02 8.43 9.23
CA ILE A 79 1.21 8.73 8.52
C ILE A 79 1.56 7.54 7.61
N ILE A 80 2.04 7.82 6.41
CA ILE A 80 2.56 6.84 5.46
C ILE A 80 3.97 7.27 5.08
N PHE A 81 4.94 6.41 5.33
CA PHE A 81 6.31 6.52 4.85
C PHE A 81 6.60 5.35 3.91
N HIS A 82 7.25 5.62 2.79
CA HIS A 82 7.75 4.57 1.91
C HIS A 82 9.08 5.00 1.25
N THR A 83 9.92 4.02 0.96
CA THR A 83 11.11 4.20 0.12
C THR A 83 11.24 3.02 -0.81
N ASP A 84 11.51 3.31 -2.06
CA ASP A 84 11.72 2.34 -3.12
C ASP A 84 13.02 2.65 -3.82
N LYS A 85 13.87 1.63 -3.98
CA LYS A 85 15.13 1.73 -4.71
C LYS A 85 15.08 0.76 -5.88
N THR A 86 15.21 1.28 -7.11
CA THR A 86 15.25 0.49 -8.34
C THR A 86 16.44 0.96 -9.16
N GLY A 87 17.52 0.13 -9.19
CA GLY A 87 18.79 0.53 -9.77
C GLY A 87 19.31 1.84 -9.17
N PRO A 88 19.63 2.86 -9.99
CA PRO A 88 20.14 4.16 -9.54
C PRO A 88 19.02 5.09 -9.01
N LEU A 89 17.76 4.78 -9.25
CA LEU A 89 16.62 5.58 -8.84
C LEU A 89 16.18 5.20 -7.41
N ARG A 90 16.09 6.20 -6.54
CA ARG A 90 15.46 6.07 -5.22
C ARG A 90 14.30 7.04 -5.13
N ARG A 91 13.16 6.53 -4.69
CA ARG A 91 11.95 7.31 -4.40
C ARG A 91 11.60 7.17 -2.94
N THR A 92 11.49 8.28 -2.23
CA THR A 92 11.10 8.31 -0.81
C THR A 92 9.92 9.23 -0.65
N GLY A 93 8.84 8.76 -0.03
CA GLY A 93 7.62 9.52 0.22
C GLY A 93 7.27 9.56 1.69
N LEU A 94 6.73 10.69 2.12
CA LEU A 94 6.15 10.90 3.44
C LEU A 94 4.84 11.65 3.29
N SER A 95 3.75 11.10 3.82
CA SER A 95 2.42 11.70 3.74
C SER A 95 1.72 11.63 5.09
N GLY A 96 1.08 12.72 5.49
CA GLY A 96 0.10 12.76 6.56
C GLY A 96 -1.30 12.45 6.01
N THR A 97 -2.12 11.75 6.77
CA THR A 97 -3.47 11.33 6.36
C THR A 97 -4.51 11.76 7.38
N TYR A 98 -5.71 12.01 6.88
CA TYR A 98 -6.88 12.28 7.68
C TYR A 98 -8.10 11.65 7.04
N ALA A 99 -8.99 11.06 7.86
CA ALA A 99 -10.27 10.52 7.42
C ALA A 99 -11.40 10.86 8.38
N TYR A 100 -12.59 10.90 7.83
CA TYR A 100 -13.84 11.02 8.57
C TYR A 100 -14.71 9.81 8.29
N HIS A 101 -15.13 9.12 9.37
CA HIS A 101 -15.97 7.93 9.34
C HIS A 101 -17.37 8.27 9.79
N LEU A 102 -18.36 7.93 8.95
CA LEU A 102 -19.76 8.18 9.18
C LEU A 102 -20.55 6.87 9.17
N PRO A 103 -21.25 6.51 10.24
CA PRO A 103 -22.18 5.37 10.23
C PRO A 103 -23.43 5.72 9.41
N LEU A 104 -23.59 5.04 8.28
CA LEU A 104 -24.78 5.18 7.42
C LEU A 104 -25.99 4.42 8.01
N THR A 105 -25.72 3.21 8.50
CA THR A 105 -26.71 2.35 9.13
C THR A 105 -26.15 1.78 10.44
N ARG A 106 -26.84 0.83 11.05
CA ARG A 106 -26.33 0.12 12.25
C ARG A 106 -25.14 -0.81 11.92
N THR A 107 -25.00 -1.23 10.67
CA THR A 107 -24.01 -2.22 10.23
C THR A 107 -23.08 -1.72 9.14
N ILE A 108 -23.43 -0.65 8.44
CA ILE A 108 -22.69 -0.10 7.30
C ILE A 108 -22.15 1.27 7.67
N ASN A 109 -20.86 1.46 7.44
CA ASN A 109 -20.16 2.71 7.62
C ASN A 109 -19.58 3.18 6.27
N ALA A 110 -19.42 4.47 6.13
CA ALA A 110 -18.67 5.08 5.03
C ALA A 110 -17.60 5.98 5.59
N SER A 111 -16.49 6.12 4.86
CA SER A 111 -15.46 7.08 5.18
C SER A 111 -14.93 7.77 3.94
N ALA A 112 -14.46 8.99 4.14
CA ALA A 112 -13.74 9.76 3.15
C ALA A 112 -12.40 10.20 3.77
N GLY A 113 -11.35 10.17 2.99
CA GLY A 113 -10.01 10.50 3.48
C GLY A 113 -9.15 11.21 2.46
N VAL A 114 -8.17 11.93 2.98
CA VAL A 114 -7.15 12.65 2.23
C VAL A 114 -5.78 12.31 2.79
N ALA A 115 -4.80 12.16 1.89
CA ALA A 115 -3.39 12.14 2.22
C ALA A 115 -2.68 13.25 1.48
N ALA A 116 -1.86 14.00 2.17
CA ALA A 116 -1.00 15.03 1.59
C ALA A 116 0.43 14.82 2.04
N GLY A 117 1.37 14.95 1.11
CA GLY A 117 2.75 14.66 1.40
C GLY A 117 3.73 15.13 0.34
N VAL A 118 4.96 14.67 0.48
CA VAL A 118 6.07 14.96 -0.42
C VAL A 118 6.72 13.66 -0.86
N ILE A 119 7.00 13.56 -2.15
CA ILE A 119 7.81 12.49 -2.75
C ILE A 119 9.13 13.10 -3.20
N ARG A 120 10.23 12.53 -2.72
CA ARG A 120 11.59 12.84 -3.17
C ARG A 120 12.06 11.75 -4.12
N ASN A 121 12.33 12.11 -5.34
CA ASN A 121 13.03 11.28 -6.33
C ASN A 121 14.52 11.65 -6.30
N SER A 122 15.38 10.66 -6.22
CA SER A 122 16.83 10.82 -6.23
C SER A 122 17.45 9.85 -7.23
N ILE A 123 18.28 10.35 -8.12
CA ILE A 123 19.06 9.54 -9.07
C ILE A 123 20.53 9.68 -8.69
N ASN A 124 21.19 8.54 -8.42
CA ASN A 124 22.63 8.53 -8.22
C ASN A 124 23.33 8.38 -9.57
N SER A 125 23.93 9.46 -10.07
CA SER A 125 24.63 9.43 -11.34
C SER A 125 25.94 8.66 -11.33
N ALA A 126 26.53 8.42 -10.14
CA ALA A 126 27.74 7.62 -10.00
C ALA A 126 27.53 6.13 -10.37
N ASP A 127 26.28 5.65 -10.25
CA ASP A 127 25.92 4.27 -10.57
C ASP A 127 25.51 4.11 -12.05
N LEU A 128 25.58 5.19 -12.85
CA LEU A 128 25.21 5.19 -14.26
C LEU A 128 26.44 5.12 -15.18
N GLN A 129 26.38 4.24 -16.16
CA GLN A 129 27.34 4.22 -17.27
C GLN A 129 26.77 5.04 -18.43
N PHE A 130 27.36 6.19 -18.69
CA PHE A 130 26.93 7.06 -19.78
C PHE A 130 27.64 6.69 -21.06
N THR A 131 26.88 6.48 -22.13
CA THR A 131 27.42 6.23 -23.46
C THR A 131 28.05 7.51 -24.05
N ASN A 132 27.59 8.69 -23.62
CA ASN A 132 28.12 9.98 -24.03
C ASN A 132 28.82 10.65 -22.82
N PRO A 133 30.16 10.83 -22.86
CA PRO A 133 30.91 11.52 -21.80
C PRO A 133 30.51 12.98 -21.58
N SER A 134 29.86 13.61 -22.57
CA SER A 134 29.39 15.00 -22.51
C SER A 134 27.92 15.12 -22.03
N ASP A 135 27.31 14.03 -21.53
CA ASP A 135 25.96 14.08 -20.98
C ASP A 135 25.98 15.00 -19.73
N PRO A 136 25.06 15.97 -19.63
CA PRO A 136 24.97 16.88 -18.47
C PRO A 136 24.81 16.18 -17.12
N LEU A 137 24.41 14.91 -17.11
CA LEU A 137 24.30 14.08 -15.91
C LEU A 137 25.63 13.46 -15.48
N VAL A 138 26.66 13.49 -16.36
CA VAL A 138 28.00 12.98 -16.05
C VAL A 138 28.66 13.90 -15.01
N GLY A 139 29.08 13.34 -13.87
CA GLY A 139 29.75 14.10 -12.81
C GLY A 139 28.86 14.96 -11.92
N GLY A 140 27.54 14.97 -12.16
CA GLY A 140 26.58 15.83 -11.44
C GLY A 140 26.23 15.38 -10.02
N GLY A 141 26.71 14.23 -9.55
CA GLY A 141 26.34 13.71 -8.23
C GLY A 141 24.88 13.26 -8.15
N ALA A 142 24.30 13.27 -6.95
CA ALA A 142 22.91 12.88 -6.77
C ALA A 142 21.95 14.01 -7.19
N ILE A 143 21.11 13.73 -8.17
CA ILE A 143 20.06 14.64 -8.63
C ILE A 143 18.79 14.37 -7.84
N ASN A 144 18.27 15.40 -7.18
CA ASN A 144 17.12 15.29 -6.31
C ASN A 144 15.96 16.16 -6.82
N GLN A 145 14.76 15.61 -6.76
CA GLN A 145 13.51 16.29 -7.08
C GLN A 145 12.49 16.05 -5.99
N ASN A 146 11.88 17.09 -5.46
CA ASN A 146 10.79 17.01 -4.51
C ASN A 146 9.47 17.36 -5.22
N VAL A 147 8.46 16.51 -5.05
CA VAL A 147 7.14 16.66 -5.67
C VAL A 147 6.08 16.52 -4.59
N LEU A 148 5.06 17.38 -4.61
CA LEU A 148 3.91 17.28 -3.72
C LEU A 148 3.02 16.11 -4.18
N ASP A 149 2.53 15.33 -3.23
CA ASP A 149 1.59 14.22 -3.46
C ASP A 149 0.27 14.50 -2.76
N LEU A 150 -0.81 14.27 -3.49
CA LEU A 150 -2.18 14.33 -2.96
C LEU A 150 -2.91 13.05 -3.36
N THR A 151 -3.46 12.36 -2.36
CA THR A 151 -4.31 11.18 -2.54
C THR A 151 -5.65 11.43 -1.88
N LEU A 152 -6.72 11.08 -2.58
CA LEU A 152 -8.10 11.09 -2.06
C LEU A 152 -8.64 9.67 -2.05
N GLY A 153 -9.53 9.39 -1.11
CA GLY A 153 -10.14 8.08 -1.01
C GLY A 153 -11.53 8.09 -0.40
N PHE A 154 -12.30 7.08 -0.80
CA PHE A 154 -13.61 6.76 -0.24
C PHE A 154 -13.66 5.27 0.08
N TRP A 155 -14.34 4.92 1.17
CA TRP A 155 -14.46 3.55 1.64
C TRP A 155 -15.83 3.32 2.25
N VAL A 156 -16.49 2.24 1.83
CA VAL A 156 -17.74 1.76 2.45
C VAL A 156 -17.45 0.38 3.02
N TYR A 157 -17.81 0.17 4.29
CA TYR A 157 -17.43 -1.05 4.97
C TYR A 157 -18.46 -1.51 5.99
N SER A 158 -18.48 -2.81 6.19
CA SER A 158 -19.23 -3.51 7.21
C SER A 158 -18.36 -4.65 7.78
N ARG A 159 -18.91 -5.48 8.66
CA ARG A 159 -18.18 -6.67 9.13
C ARG A 159 -18.00 -7.73 8.05
N ASN A 160 -18.79 -7.71 7.01
CA ASN A 160 -18.84 -8.77 6.00
C ASN A 160 -18.35 -8.31 4.62
N PHE A 161 -18.34 -7.03 4.33
CA PHE A 161 -17.87 -6.53 3.05
C PHE A 161 -17.17 -5.19 3.19
N SER A 162 -16.30 -4.92 2.25
CA SER A 162 -15.73 -3.60 2.05
C SER A 162 -15.55 -3.29 0.57
N VAL A 163 -15.75 -2.04 0.21
CA VAL A 163 -15.52 -1.51 -1.14
C VAL A 163 -14.90 -0.13 -1.02
N GLY A 164 -13.86 0.12 -1.78
CA GLY A 164 -13.17 1.40 -1.79
C GLY A 164 -12.71 1.85 -3.16
N ILE A 165 -12.64 3.17 -3.30
CA ILE A 165 -12.02 3.82 -4.44
C ILE A 165 -11.00 4.84 -3.93
N SER A 166 -9.88 4.97 -4.62
CA SER A 166 -8.90 6.02 -4.33
C SER A 166 -8.20 6.50 -5.58
N GLY A 167 -7.79 7.77 -5.56
CA GLY A 167 -6.95 8.37 -6.58
C GLY A 167 -5.70 8.94 -5.93
N ALA A 168 -4.54 8.49 -6.38
CA ALA A 168 -3.24 8.91 -5.88
C ALA A 168 -2.47 9.72 -6.92
N GLN A 169 -1.54 10.56 -6.44
CA GLN A 169 -0.73 11.45 -7.28
C GLN A 169 -1.60 12.39 -8.13
N LEU A 170 -2.66 12.93 -7.52
CA LEU A 170 -3.67 13.74 -8.22
C LEU A 170 -3.14 15.11 -8.68
N LEU A 171 -2.09 15.62 -8.05
CA LEU A 171 -1.46 16.87 -8.45
C LEU A 171 -0.58 16.63 -9.68
N LYS A 172 -0.83 17.38 -10.76
CA LYS A 172 0.07 17.46 -11.92
C LYS A 172 1.26 18.34 -11.53
N ASN A 173 2.22 17.80 -10.86
CA ASN A 173 3.46 18.52 -10.56
C ASN A 173 4.51 18.11 -11.59
N ALA A 174 4.74 18.94 -12.58
CA ALA A 174 5.96 18.88 -13.39
C ALA A 174 7.13 19.25 -12.46
N GLY A 175 7.71 18.28 -11.82
CA GLY A 175 8.94 18.49 -11.08
C GLY A 175 10.08 18.62 -12.09
N THR A 176 10.77 19.73 -12.06
CA THR A 176 11.94 19.96 -12.92
C THR A 176 13.19 19.51 -12.17
N PHE A 177 13.94 18.55 -12.70
CA PHE A 177 15.31 18.33 -12.26
C PHE A 177 16.13 19.54 -12.78
N ARG A 178 16.62 20.35 -11.87
CA ARG A 178 17.59 21.39 -12.21
C ARG A 178 18.96 20.72 -12.38
N SER A 179 19.38 20.49 -13.59
CA SER A 179 20.78 20.37 -13.93
C SER A 179 21.39 21.78 -14.03
N SER A 180 22.66 21.92 -13.69
CA SER A 180 23.40 23.20 -13.63
C SER A 180 23.46 23.95 -14.97
N GLU A 181 23.13 23.31 -16.08
CA GLU A 181 23.13 23.87 -17.42
C GLU A 181 21.81 23.53 -18.12
N ASN A 182 20.90 24.48 -18.19
CA ASN A 182 19.73 24.66 -19.10
C ASN A 182 18.91 23.44 -19.59
N ASN A 183 19.18 22.22 -19.18
CA ASN A 183 18.41 21.03 -19.53
C ASN A 183 17.49 20.60 -18.37
N ASN A 184 16.23 21.04 -18.44
CA ASN A 184 15.20 20.65 -17.49
C ASN A 184 14.65 19.28 -17.89
N VAL A 185 15.00 18.23 -17.15
CA VAL A 185 14.32 16.93 -17.26
C VAL A 185 13.12 16.95 -16.35
N THR A 186 11.93 16.86 -16.89
CA THR A 186 10.67 16.76 -16.11
C THR A 186 10.29 15.30 -15.95
N LEU A 187 10.10 14.87 -14.71
CA LEU A 187 9.43 13.62 -14.39
C LEU A 187 8.00 13.93 -13.96
N ASP A 188 7.05 13.67 -14.85
CA ASP A 188 5.63 13.80 -14.52
C ASP A 188 5.17 12.60 -13.70
N LEU A 189 4.59 12.86 -12.52
CA LEU A 189 3.91 11.82 -11.76
C LEU A 189 2.62 11.43 -12.47
N GLN A 190 2.46 10.14 -12.75
CA GLN A 190 1.24 9.61 -13.33
C GLN A 190 0.19 9.36 -12.26
N ARG A 191 -1.05 9.70 -12.55
CA ARG A 191 -2.18 9.46 -11.67
C ARG A 191 -2.47 7.97 -11.61
N HIS A 192 -2.74 7.49 -10.40
CA HIS A 192 -3.14 6.11 -10.15
C HIS A 192 -4.51 6.09 -9.52
N TYR A 193 -5.39 5.27 -10.06
CA TYR A 193 -6.72 5.02 -9.51
C TYR A 193 -6.81 3.57 -9.08
N PHE A 194 -7.37 3.34 -7.89
CA PHE A 194 -7.57 2.02 -7.34
C PHE A 194 -9.05 1.82 -7.02
N VAL A 195 -9.56 0.65 -7.36
CA VAL A 195 -10.85 0.15 -6.89
C VAL A 195 -10.59 -1.17 -6.21
N THR A 196 -11.02 -1.29 -4.95
CA THR A 196 -10.83 -2.50 -4.15
C THR A 196 -12.17 -2.96 -3.63
N GLY A 197 -12.34 -4.28 -3.53
CA GLY A 197 -13.54 -4.88 -2.95
C GLY A 197 -13.19 -6.19 -2.28
N SER A 198 -13.82 -6.48 -1.15
CA SER A 198 -13.68 -7.73 -0.44
C SER A 198 -14.98 -8.15 0.23
N TYR A 199 -15.12 -9.46 0.42
CA TYR A 199 -16.25 -10.03 1.13
C TYR A 199 -15.77 -11.13 2.08
N ARG A 200 -16.32 -11.19 3.29
CA ARG A 200 -16.03 -12.21 4.30
C ARG A 200 -17.20 -13.18 4.42
N PHE A 201 -16.95 -14.44 4.09
CA PHE A 201 -17.85 -15.55 4.29
C PHE A 201 -17.38 -16.36 5.50
N SER A 202 -18.28 -16.68 6.40
CA SER A 202 -18.00 -17.52 7.56
C SER A 202 -18.79 -18.83 7.43
N PRO A 203 -18.36 -19.79 6.58
CA PRO A 203 -19.09 -21.05 6.35
C PRO A 203 -19.05 -21.97 7.57
N PHE A 204 -18.05 -21.81 8.46
CA PHE A 204 -17.88 -22.55 9.68
C PHE A 204 -17.52 -21.60 10.83
N GLU A 205 -17.75 -21.99 12.08
CA GLU A 205 -17.45 -21.14 13.23
C GLU A 205 -15.97 -20.71 13.34
N SER A 206 -15.06 -21.56 12.83
CA SER A 206 -13.62 -21.33 12.93
C SER A 206 -12.96 -20.89 11.62
N ILE A 207 -13.71 -20.81 10.51
CA ILE A 207 -13.12 -20.54 9.19
C ILE A 207 -13.84 -19.40 8.49
N ASP A 208 -13.09 -18.38 8.14
CA ASP A 208 -13.53 -17.31 7.26
C ASP A 208 -12.83 -17.41 5.91
N ILE A 209 -13.58 -17.28 4.84
CA ILE A 209 -13.10 -17.20 3.47
C ILE A 209 -13.29 -15.78 2.97
N ILE A 210 -12.21 -15.15 2.51
CA ILE A 210 -12.21 -13.74 2.16
C ILE A 210 -11.69 -13.56 0.74
N PRO A 211 -12.56 -13.64 -0.28
CA PRO A 211 -12.22 -13.18 -1.62
C PRO A 211 -12.08 -11.66 -1.65
N SER A 212 -11.10 -11.18 -2.41
CA SER A 212 -10.93 -9.76 -2.67
C SER A 212 -10.41 -9.49 -4.08
N VAL A 213 -10.67 -8.31 -4.59
CA VAL A 213 -10.25 -7.86 -5.91
C VAL A 213 -9.68 -6.46 -5.80
N MET A 214 -8.63 -6.19 -6.56
CA MET A 214 -8.12 -4.84 -6.79
C MET A 214 -7.98 -4.59 -8.29
N LEU A 215 -8.51 -3.45 -8.72
CA LEU A 215 -8.30 -2.89 -10.04
C LEU A 215 -7.41 -1.66 -9.89
N LYS A 216 -6.35 -1.59 -10.68
CA LYS A 216 -5.42 -0.47 -10.73
C LYS A 216 -5.37 0.10 -12.14
N LEU A 217 -5.65 1.38 -12.26
CA LEU A 217 -5.55 2.17 -13.48
C LEU A 217 -4.43 3.19 -13.31
N ALA A 218 -3.49 3.23 -14.24
CA ALA A 218 -2.42 4.22 -14.29
C ALA A 218 -2.15 4.55 -15.76
N ASP A 219 -2.51 5.76 -16.20
CA ASP A 219 -2.27 6.20 -17.59
C ASP A 219 -0.76 6.41 -17.82
N PRO A 220 -0.13 5.86 -18.88
CA PRO A 220 -0.69 5.12 -20.02
C PRO A 220 -0.65 3.58 -19.86
N SER A 221 -0.51 3.05 -18.66
CA SER A 221 -0.41 1.60 -18.42
C SER A 221 -1.76 0.92 -18.60
N PRO A 222 -1.79 -0.36 -19.07
CA PRO A 222 -3.02 -1.13 -19.12
C PRO A 222 -3.62 -1.34 -17.72
N LEU A 223 -4.90 -1.67 -17.67
CA LEU A 223 -5.60 -2.04 -16.44
C LEU A 223 -4.92 -3.25 -15.81
N ALA A 224 -4.44 -3.13 -14.58
CA ALA A 224 -3.95 -4.24 -13.79
C ALA A 224 -5.05 -4.74 -12.84
N MET A 225 -5.18 -6.06 -12.73
CA MET A 225 -6.18 -6.73 -11.91
C MET A 225 -5.51 -7.76 -11.01
N ASP A 226 -5.82 -7.71 -9.72
CA ASP A 226 -5.37 -8.66 -8.72
C ASP A 226 -6.60 -9.33 -8.08
N PHE A 227 -6.66 -10.66 -8.14
CA PHE A 227 -7.67 -11.48 -7.49
C PHE A 227 -7.03 -12.22 -6.33
N ASN A 228 -7.59 -12.09 -5.13
CA ASN A 228 -7.07 -12.73 -3.94
C ASN A 228 -8.14 -13.59 -3.28
N LEU A 229 -7.70 -14.67 -2.70
CA LEU A 229 -8.49 -15.51 -1.82
C LEU A 229 -7.69 -15.76 -0.56
N ARG A 230 -8.27 -15.45 0.60
CA ARG A 230 -7.66 -15.71 1.88
C ARG A 230 -8.59 -16.58 2.73
N ALA A 231 -8.03 -17.58 3.38
CA ALA A 231 -8.69 -18.40 4.38
C ALA A 231 -8.09 -18.08 5.76
N LEU A 232 -8.93 -17.67 6.70
CA LEU A 232 -8.57 -17.34 8.06
C LEU A 232 -9.13 -18.42 8.99
N TYR A 233 -8.27 -18.99 9.82
CA TYR A 233 -8.60 -20.02 10.79
C TYR A 233 -8.51 -19.47 12.23
N ASP A 234 -9.57 -19.67 13.00
CA ASP A 234 -9.69 -19.30 14.42
C ASP A 234 -9.25 -17.86 14.73
N GLU A 235 -9.49 -16.94 13.77
CA GLU A 235 -9.05 -15.52 13.84
C GLU A 235 -7.54 -15.35 14.14
N ARG A 236 -6.71 -16.39 13.94
CA ARG A 236 -5.28 -16.39 14.27
C ARG A 236 -4.36 -16.70 13.12
N PHE A 237 -4.66 -17.71 12.33
CA PHE A 237 -3.81 -18.15 11.22
C PHE A 237 -4.52 -17.93 9.92
N TRP A 238 -3.82 -17.42 8.93
CA TRP A 238 -4.40 -17.31 7.61
C TRP A 238 -3.41 -17.72 6.53
N VAL A 239 -3.95 -18.26 5.48
CA VAL A 239 -3.25 -18.54 4.22
C VAL A 239 -3.98 -17.83 3.09
N GLY A 240 -3.26 -17.45 2.07
CA GLY A 240 -3.84 -16.76 0.93
C GLY A 240 -3.12 -17.08 -0.36
N ALA A 241 -3.85 -16.92 -1.45
CA ALA A 241 -3.32 -16.96 -2.79
C ALA A 241 -3.81 -15.73 -3.57
N SER A 242 -2.97 -15.19 -4.43
CA SER A 242 -3.34 -14.11 -5.33
C SER A 242 -2.91 -14.43 -6.75
N TYR A 243 -3.79 -14.12 -7.69
CA TYR A 243 -3.48 -14.11 -9.11
C TYR A 243 -3.44 -12.66 -9.60
N ARG A 244 -2.28 -12.24 -10.01
CA ARG A 244 -2.06 -10.95 -10.64
C ARG A 244 -1.97 -11.16 -12.14
N HIS A 245 -2.92 -10.60 -12.86
CA HIS A 245 -3.02 -10.77 -14.30
C HIS A 245 -1.73 -10.32 -15.00
N ASP A 246 -1.17 -11.20 -15.83
CA ASP A 246 0.06 -11.03 -16.62
C ASP A 246 1.35 -10.71 -15.81
N ASP A 247 1.38 -10.94 -14.49
CA ASP A 247 2.54 -10.62 -13.66
C ASP A 247 3.01 -11.80 -12.79
N ALA A 248 2.17 -12.26 -11.85
CA ALA A 248 2.60 -13.26 -10.88
C ALA A 248 1.45 -14.08 -10.27
N LEU A 249 1.80 -15.27 -9.78
CA LEU A 249 1.05 -16.01 -8.78
C LEU A 249 1.70 -15.79 -7.42
N VAL A 250 0.90 -15.44 -6.40
CA VAL A 250 1.38 -15.12 -5.06
C VAL A 250 0.83 -16.11 -4.05
N GLY A 251 1.71 -16.71 -3.26
CA GLY A 251 1.35 -17.46 -2.06
C GLY A 251 1.61 -16.62 -0.81
N MET A 252 0.70 -16.66 0.16
CA MET A 252 0.77 -15.84 1.37
C MET A 252 0.43 -16.63 2.61
N VAL A 253 1.08 -16.30 3.72
CA VAL A 253 0.76 -16.84 5.05
C VAL A 253 0.87 -15.73 6.09
N GLY A 254 0.08 -15.82 7.14
CA GLY A 254 0.20 -14.88 8.24
C GLY A 254 -0.37 -15.41 9.54
N VAL A 255 0.06 -14.79 10.62
CA VAL A 255 -0.34 -15.16 11.98
C VAL A 255 -0.57 -13.91 12.82
N TYR A 256 -1.70 -13.86 13.50
CA TYR A 256 -1.99 -12.92 14.58
C TYR A 256 -1.44 -13.52 15.88
N VAL A 257 -0.16 -13.23 16.18
CA VAL A 257 0.59 -13.82 17.30
C VAL A 257 -0.06 -13.46 18.63
N SER A 258 -0.50 -12.22 18.75
CA SER A 258 -1.11 -11.69 19.97
C SER A 258 -2.03 -10.50 19.66
N PRO A 259 -2.76 -9.95 20.64
CA PRO A 259 -3.47 -8.69 20.44
C PRO A 259 -2.59 -7.49 20.08
N LEU A 260 -1.26 -7.63 20.19
CA LEU A 260 -0.30 -6.55 19.90
C LEU A 260 0.49 -6.77 18.63
N LEU A 261 0.61 -8.01 18.16
CA LEU A 261 1.57 -8.36 17.09
C LEU A 261 0.95 -9.30 16.08
N ASP A 262 1.11 -8.97 14.82
CA ASP A 262 0.89 -9.87 13.68
C ASP A 262 2.08 -9.87 12.72
N ILE A 263 2.29 -10.98 12.03
CA ILE A 263 3.37 -11.16 11.06
C ILE A 263 2.81 -11.90 9.86
N SER A 264 3.21 -11.46 8.67
CA SER A 264 2.86 -12.15 7.43
C SER A 264 4.00 -12.13 6.43
N TYR A 265 3.97 -13.12 5.54
CA TYR A 265 4.95 -13.33 4.49
C TYR A 265 4.24 -13.66 3.19
N SER A 266 4.77 -13.16 2.08
CA SER A 266 4.36 -13.56 0.73
C SER A 266 5.54 -13.88 -0.16
N TYR A 267 5.29 -14.79 -1.09
CA TYR A 267 6.18 -15.15 -2.18
C TYR A 267 5.45 -15.00 -3.51
N ASP A 268 6.01 -14.18 -4.41
CA ASP A 268 5.46 -13.98 -5.75
C ASP A 268 6.28 -14.82 -6.75
N ALA A 269 5.67 -15.83 -7.34
CA ALA A 269 6.20 -16.56 -8.48
C ALA A 269 5.87 -15.78 -9.75
N THR A 270 6.86 -15.16 -10.36
CA THR A 270 6.71 -14.37 -11.58
C THR A 270 6.32 -15.28 -12.74
N THR A 271 5.25 -14.97 -13.47
CA THR A 271 4.78 -15.74 -14.63
C THR A 271 5.33 -15.22 -15.96
N SER A 272 5.92 -14.03 -15.96
CA SER A 272 6.55 -13.43 -17.13
C SER A 272 7.95 -14.01 -17.44
N ASN A 273 8.56 -13.60 -18.55
CA ASN A 273 9.91 -14.03 -18.95
C ASN A 273 11.01 -13.72 -17.91
N LEU A 274 10.73 -12.85 -16.94
CA LEU A 274 11.63 -12.57 -15.81
C LEU A 274 11.84 -13.78 -14.89
N ASN A 275 10.96 -14.78 -14.91
CA ASN A 275 11.12 -16.04 -14.16
C ASN A 275 12.41 -16.81 -14.51
N ARG A 276 13.01 -16.56 -15.68
CA ARG A 276 14.24 -17.22 -16.11
C ARG A 276 15.49 -16.70 -15.41
N VAL A 277 15.42 -15.50 -14.85
CA VAL A 277 16.58 -14.76 -14.33
C VAL A 277 16.37 -14.23 -12.91
N SER A 278 15.19 -14.47 -12.30
CA SER A 278 14.90 -14.08 -10.93
C SER A 278 14.40 -15.26 -10.09
N ALA A 279 14.74 -15.25 -8.81
CA ALA A 279 14.24 -16.21 -7.82
C ALA A 279 12.89 -15.80 -7.21
N GLY A 280 12.09 -14.97 -7.91
CA GLY A 280 10.80 -14.46 -7.44
C GLY A 280 10.91 -13.23 -6.56
N THR A 281 9.83 -12.93 -5.84
CA THR A 281 9.72 -11.74 -4.99
C THR A 281 9.28 -12.14 -3.59
N HIS A 282 9.89 -11.54 -2.58
CA HIS A 282 9.59 -11.80 -1.17
C HIS A 282 9.10 -10.53 -0.51
N GLU A 283 8.04 -10.64 0.29
CA GLU A 283 7.54 -9.52 1.10
C GLU A 283 7.20 -10.01 2.52
N VAL A 284 7.70 -9.29 3.52
CA VAL A 284 7.39 -9.51 4.95
C VAL A 284 6.68 -8.28 5.47
N VAL A 285 5.60 -8.49 6.20
CA VAL A 285 4.88 -7.42 6.92
C VAL A 285 4.80 -7.77 8.39
N VAL A 286 5.11 -6.80 9.25
CA VAL A 286 4.95 -6.89 10.70
C VAL A 286 4.00 -5.78 11.13
N GLY A 287 2.93 -6.16 11.83
CA GLY A 287 1.91 -5.26 12.35
C GLY A 287 1.96 -5.17 13.87
N PHE A 288 1.84 -3.94 14.40
CA PHE A 288 1.72 -3.66 15.82
C PHE A 288 0.41 -2.93 16.08
N LYS A 289 -0.36 -3.41 17.06
CA LYS A 289 -1.64 -2.86 17.49
C LYS A 289 -1.48 -2.23 18.87
N LEU A 290 -1.22 -0.93 18.91
CA LEU A 290 -1.06 -0.18 20.15
C LEU A 290 -2.39 0.38 20.62
N LEU A 291 -2.52 0.69 21.91
CA LEU A 291 -3.77 1.20 22.50
C LEU A 291 -4.96 0.26 22.25
N ASN A 292 -4.71 -1.03 22.22
CA ASN A 292 -5.69 -2.09 21.97
C ASN A 292 -6.32 -2.58 23.29
N ASP A 293 -7.08 -1.71 23.95
CA ASP A 293 -7.70 -1.98 25.25
C ASP A 293 -8.68 -3.17 25.20
N ARG A 294 -9.30 -3.39 24.03
CA ARG A 294 -10.24 -4.51 23.81
C ARG A 294 -9.54 -5.82 23.48
N ARG A 295 -8.21 -5.84 23.38
CA ARG A 295 -7.41 -7.01 23.02
C ARG A 295 -7.88 -7.69 21.72
N ILE A 296 -8.22 -6.89 20.71
CA ILE A 296 -8.64 -7.37 19.39
C ILE A 296 -7.46 -8.08 18.73
N ILE A 297 -7.61 -9.36 18.41
CA ILE A 297 -6.58 -10.17 17.78
C ILE A 297 -6.65 -9.98 16.27
N CYS A 298 -7.77 -10.28 15.64
CA CYS A 298 -8.00 -10.08 14.21
C CYS A 298 -8.64 -8.72 13.96
N PRO A 299 -8.22 -7.95 12.93
CA PRO A 299 -8.89 -6.72 12.55
C PRO A 299 -10.38 -6.94 12.31
N GLN A 300 -11.20 -5.95 12.69
CA GLN A 300 -12.67 -6.06 12.61
C GLN A 300 -13.23 -5.55 11.29
N TRP A 301 -12.54 -4.60 10.65
CA TRP A 301 -13.02 -3.87 9.49
C TRP A 301 -12.12 -4.06 8.25
N VAL A 302 -10.84 -4.31 8.49
CA VAL A 302 -9.85 -4.52 7.41
C VAL A 302 -9.15 -5.85 7.69
N TRP A 303 -9.69 -6.91 7.17
CA TRP A 303 -9.16 -8.27 7.28
C TRP A 303 -8.52 -8.77 6.01
#